data_2d0957d425c04ba966c148bb49a67dd1
#
_entry.id   2d0957d425c04ba966c148bb49a67dd1
#
_cell.length_a   1.000
_cell.length_b   1.000
_cell.length_c   1.000
_cell.angle_alpha   90.00
_cell.angle_beta   90.00
_cell.angle_gamma   90.00
#
_symmetry.space_group_name_H-M   'P 1'
#
loop_
_entity.id
_entity.type
_entity.pdbx_description
1 polymer ?
#
loop_
_entity_poly.entity_id
_entity_poly.type
_entity_poly.pdbx_seq_one_letter_code
_entity_poly.pdbx_strand_id
1 'polypeptide(L)'
;AETVSMRYETQNDMPLFYQKLKESLTYPMAWRNSSIRNFEKWREGARKVLLDCMQPAPPVAAFDKEVIDTEQRNGYRAEKILFSVSEYSRVPAYLLVPDGNGPFPAVLLLHDHGAHFSIGKEKMVRPFGVEASVLADADDWAEKCYDKQYVGDYLASHGYVVLAVDALFWGERGRKEGVRYDSQQALAANMLQMGMSWGALIAWDDIRSAEFLASL
;
A
#
# COMPACT_ATOMS: atom_id res chain seq x y z
N ALA A 1 -8.92 52.62 -6.61
CA ALA A 1 -9.57 51.31 -6.75
C ALA A 1 -8.81 50.31 -5.90
N GLU A 2 -9.35 49.90 -4.78
CA GLU A 2 -8.83 48.79 -4.00
C GLU A 2 -8.85 47.55 -4.90
N THR A 3 -7.70 47.01 -5.15
CA THR A 3 -7.56 45.79 -5.94
C THR A 3 -8.28 44.65 -5.22
N VAL A 4 -9.13 43.92 -5.93
CA VAL A 4 -9.92 42.81 -5.44
C VAL A 4 -9.05 41.77 -4.70
N SER A 5 -7.74 41.75 -4.96
CA SER A 5 -6.76 40.88 -4.29
C SER A 5 -6.62 41.07 -2.77
N MET A 6 -6.99 42.26 -2.25
CA MET A 6 -6.92 42.52 -0.79
C MET A 6 -8.09 41.93 0.01
N ARG A 7 -9.08 41.35 -0.63
CA ARG A 7 -10.25 40.76 0.05
C ARG A 7 -10.13 39.30 0.35
N TYR A 8 -9.05 38.66 -0.07
CA TYR A 8 -8.82 37.23 0.16
C TYR A 8 -7.74 37.05 1.22
N GLU A 9 -8.18 36.67 2.39
CA GLU A 9 -7.28 36.23 3.43
C GLU A 9 -6.93 34.76 3.19
N THR A 10 -5.67 34.43 3.31
CA THR A 10 -5.17 33.05 3.29
C THR A 10 -4.64 32.68 4.68
N GLN A 11 -4.83 31.44 5.07
CA GLN A 11 -4.26 30.89 6.29
C GLN A 11 -3.49 29.62 5.92
N ASN A 12 -2.20 29.58 6.28
CA ASN A 12 -1.31 28.48 5.90
C ASN A 12 -1.33 28.21 4.38
N ASP A 13 -1.26 29.26 3.57
CA ASP A 13 -1.33 29.21 2.11
C ASP A 13 -2.65 28.68 1.53
N MET A 14 -3.67 28.49 2.36
CA MET A 14 -5.00 28.04 1.92
C MET A 14 -5.92 29.25 1.77
N PRO A 15 -6.63 29.38 0.63
CA PRO A 15 -7.67 30.39 0.48
C PRO A 15 -8.76 30.25 1.57
N LEU A 16 -9.32 31.39 2.01
CA LEU A 16 -10.41 31.41 3.00
C LEU A 16 -11.60 30.52 2.58
N PHE A 17 -11.86 30.41 1.30
CA PHE A 17 -12.87 29.50 0.76
C PHE A 17 -12.65 28.03 1.20
N TYR A 18 -11.43 27.51 1.08
CA TYR A 18 -11.13 26.15 1.50
C TYR A 18 -11.25 25.96 3.00
N GLN A 19 -10.89 26.98 3.78
CA GLN A 19 -11.08 26.95 5.22
C GLN A 19 -12.58 26.84 5.57
N LYS A 20 -13.43 27.66 4.96
CA LYS A 20 -14.88 27.62 5.15
C LYS A 20 -15.48 26.29 4.71
N LEU A 21 -15.02 25.75 3.59
CA LEU A 21 -15.44 24.41 3.14
C LEU A 21 -15.06 23.33 4.16
N LYS A 22 -13.84 23.37 4.68
CA LYS A 22 -13.37 22.44 5.71
C LYS A 22 -14.18 22.54 7.01
N GLU A 23 -14.51 23.76 7.45
CA GLU A 23 -15.34 24.00 8.64
C GLU A 23 -16.76 23.44 8.49
N SER A 24 -17.27 23.32 7.27
CA SER A 24 -18.59 22.74 6.99
C SER A 24 -18.61 21.20 7.06
N LEU A 25 -17.44 20.55 7.08
CA LEU A 25 -17.36 19.09 7.09
C LEU A 25 -17.87 18.51 8.41
N THR A 26 -18.66 17.46 8.29
CA THR A 26 -19.10 16.63 9.41
C THR A 26 -18.52 15.22 9.28
N TYR A 27 -18.48 14.51 10.38
CA TYR A 27 -17.94 13.14 10.40
C TYR A 27 -19.02 12.19 10.95
N PRO A 28 -20.12 11.97 10.18
CA PRO A 28 -21.29 11.23 10.69
C PRO A 28 -20.98 9.77 11.00
N MET A 29 -19.96 9.20 10.34
CA MET A 29 -19.52 7.83 10.56
C MET A 29 -18.44 7.69 11.63
N ALA A 30 -17.99 8.78 12.27
CA ALA A 30 -17.07 8.67 13.40
C ALA A 30 -17.77 7.98 14.58
N TRP A 31 -17.17 6.91 15.11
CA TRP A 31 -17.73 6.13 16.22
C TRP A 31 -18.16 7.01 17.40
N ARG A 32 -17.31 7.96 17.78
CA ARG A 32 -17.58 8.89 18.91
C ARG A 32 -18.81 9.77 18.69
N ASN A 33 -19.16 10.06 17.44
CA ASN A 33 -20.31 10.92 17.08
C ASN A 33 -21.57 10.10 16.78
N SER A 34 -21.45 8.77 16.71
CA SER A 34 -22.55 7.89 16.36
C SER A 34 -23.56 7.78 17.50
N SER A 35 -24.84 7.75 17.18
CA SER A 35 -25.91 7.35 18.09
C SER A 35 -26.01 5.82 18.24
N ILE A 36 -25.41 5.05 17.36
CA ILE A 36 -25.37 3.59 17.40
C ILE A 36 -24.41 3.17 18.51
N ARG A 37 -24.90 2.40 19.50
CA ARG A 37 -24.09 1.90 20.62
C ARG A 37 -23.62 0.46 20.43
N ASN A 38 -24.13 -0.27 19.45
CA ASN A 38 -23.64 -1.59 19.07
C ASN A 38 -22.49 -1.40 18.06
N PHE A 39 -21.28 -1.79 18.46
CA PHE A 39 -20.08 -1.61 17.64
C PHE A 39 -20.16 -2.35 16.31
N GLU A 40 -20.64 -3.58 16.31
CA GLU A 40 -20.75 -4.40 15.08
C GLU A 40 -21.69 -3.75 14.06
N LYS A 41 -22.85 -3.31 14.52
CA LYS A 41 -23.83 -2.61 13.66
C LYS A 41 -23.28 -1.30 13.11
N TRP A 42 -22.54 -0.55 13.93
CA TRP A 42 -21.86 0.65 13.47
C TRP A 42 -20.76 0.30 12.43
N ARG A 43 -19.95 -0.71 12.73
CA ARG A 43 -18.86 -1.17 11.84
C ARG A 43 -19.38 -1.58 10.47
N GLU A 44 -20.48 -2.32 10.41
CA GLU A 44 -21.13 -2.70 9.13
C GLU A 44 -21.53 -1.46 8.32
N GLY A 45 -22.17 -0.48 8.95
CA GLY A 45 -22.56 0.76 8.29
C GLY A 45 -21.37 1.59 7.83
N ALA A 46 -20.35 1.75 8.68
CA ALA A 46 -19.14 2.49 8.36
C ALA A 46 -18.34 1.83 7.22
N ARG A 47 -18.23 0.48 7.25
CA ARG A 47 -17.58 -0.30 6.20
C ARG A 47 -18.28 -0.15 4.85
N LYS A 48 -19.62 -0.17 4.85
CA LYS A 48 -20.39 0.03 3.61
C LYS A 48 -20.09 1.40 3.00
N VAL A 49 -20.13 2.46 3.80
CA VAL A 49 -19.82 3.82 3.32
C VAL A 49 -18.40 3.92 2.80
N LEU A 50 -17.42 3.30 3.49
CA LEU A 50 -16.04 3.26 3.03
C LEU A 50 -15.92 2.59 1.66
N LEU A 51 -16.53 1.42 1.48
CA LEU A 51 -16.50 0.68 0.21
C LEU A 51 -17.21 1.46 -0.92
N ASP A 52 -18.30 2.13 -0.63
CA ASP A 52 -19.00 3.00 -1.59
C ASP A 52 -18.09 4.17 -2.04
N CYS A 53 -17.24 4.69 -1.14
CA CYS A 53 -16.25 5.73 -1.46
C CYS A 53 -15.04 5.21 -2.25
N MET A 54 -14.72 3.91 -2.14
CA MET A 54 -13.59 3.30 -2.84
C MET A 54 -13.85 3.04 -4.32
N GLN A 55 -15.09 3.20 -4.77
CA GLN A 55 -15.53 2.89 -6.13
C GLN A 55 -15.43 1.38 -6.48
N PRO A 56 -15.92 0.95 -7.64
CA PRO A 56 -15.90 -0.47 -8.01
C PRO A 56 -14.46 -1.01 -8.07
N ALA A 57 -14.30 -2.22 -7.55
CA ALA A 57 -13.05 -2.95 -7.68
C ALA A 57 -12.72 -3.20 -9.17
N PRO A 58 -11.44 -3.23 -9.56
CA PRO A 58 -11.04 -3.73 -10.87
C PRO A 58 -11.53 -5.17 -11.09
N PRO A 59 -11.76 -5.59 -12.36
CA PRO A 59 -12.19 -6.95 -12.67
C PRO A 59 -11.25 -8.00 -12.09
N VAL A 60 -11.82 -9.02 -11.46
CA VAL A 60 -11.07 -10.08 -10.79
C VAL A 60 -10.49 -11.05 -11.82
N ALA A 61 -9.21 -11.37 -11.68
CA ALA A 61 -8.52 -12.44 -12.41
C ALA A 61 -8.13 -13.60 -11.49
N ALA A 62 -7.80 -14.75 -12.07
CA ALA A 62 -7.06 -15.78 -11.37
C ALA A 62 -5.70 -15.24 -10.92
N PHE A 63 -5.20 -15.71 -9.80
CA PHE A 63 -3.92 -15.19 -9.27
C PHE A 63 -2.74 -15.48 -10.18
N ASP A 64 -2.73 -16.61 -10.87
CA ASP A 64 -1.71 -16.99 -11.85
C ASP A 64 -0.29 -16.73 -11.33
N LYS A 65 0.01 -17.35 -10.18
CA LYS A 65 1.31 -17.20 -9.50
C LYS A 65 2.44 -17.72 -10.37
N GLU A 66 3.45 -16.90 -10.56
CA GLU A 66 4.72 -17.25 -11.20
C GLU A 66 5.86 -17.05 -10.21
N VAL A 67 6.75 -18.03 -10.06
CA VAL A 67 7.97 -17.92 -9.26
C VAL A 67 9.10 -17.45 -10.18
N ILE A 68 9.65 -16.27 -9.90
CA ILE A 68 10.70 -15.64 -10.69
C ILE A 68 12.08 -16.10 -10.20
N ASP A 69 12.27 -16.15 -8.87
CA ASP A 69 13.52 -16.51 -8.24
C ASP A 69 13.27 -17.08 -6.84
N THR A 70 14.23 -17.85 -6.32
CA THR A 70 14.11 -18.50 -5.02
C THR A 70 15.45 -18.51 -4.30
N GLU A 71 15.44 -18.18 -3.03
CA GLU A 71 16.60 -18.24 -2.14
C GLU A 71 16.25 -18.99 -0.86
N GLN A 72 17.07 -20.01 -0.50
CA GLN A 72 16.95 -20.63 0.81
C GLN A 72 17.66 -19.78 1.85
N ARG A 73 16.97 -19.46 2.92
CA ARG A 73 17.47 -18.73 4.07
C ARG A 73 17.43 -19.58 5.33
N ASN A 74 17.92 -19.05 6.44
CA ASN A 74 17.97 -19.81 7.68
C ASN A 74 16.56 -20.00 8.27
N GLY A 75 16.02 -21.21 8.07
CA GLY A 75 14.71 -21.61 8.58
C GLY A 75 13.51 -21.23 7.71
N TYR A 76 13.72 -20.69 6.52
CA TYR A 76 12.65 -20.38 5.57
C TYR A 76 13.15 -20.23 4.13
N ARG A 77 12.25 -20.41 3.18
CA ARG A 77 12.48 -20.15 1.74
C ARG A 77 11.88 -18.79 1.37
N ALA A 78 12.67 -17.98 0.68
CA ALA A 78 12.23 -16.73 0.08
C ALA A 78 11.97 -16.93 -1.42
N GLU A 79 10.81 -16.54 -1.91
CA GLU A 79 10.44 -16.56 -3.31
C GLU A 79 10.18 -15.12 -3.78
N LYS A 80 10.78 -14.72 -4.89
CA LYS A 80 10.32 -13.57 -5.66
C LYS A 80 9.26 -14.06 -6.61
N ILE A 81 8.04 -13.53 -6.51
CA ILE A 81 6.89 -13.98 -7.27
C ILE A 81 6.23 -12.83 -8.03
N LEU A 82 5.47 -13.18 -9.05
CA LEU A 82 4.55 -12.32 -9.77
C LEU A 82 3.16 -12.97 -9.74
N PHE A 83 2.14 -12.21 -9.39
CA PHE A 83 0.75 -12.71 -9.40
C PHE A 83 -0.24 -11.62 -9.79
N SER A 84 -1.43 -12.01 -10.26
CA SER A 84 -2.46 -11.08 -10.73
C SER A 84 -3.34 -10.64 -9.58
N VAL A 85 -3.47 -9.33 -9.37
CA VAL A 85 -4.43 -8.73 -8.44
C VAL A 85 -5.73 -8.32 -9.15
N SER A 86 -5.68 -8.16 -10.49
CA SER A 86 -6.84 -7.90 -11.34
C SER A 86 -6.53 -8.33 -12.78
N GLU A 87 -7.52 -8.24 -13.67
CA GLU A 87 -7.27 -8.42 -15.12
C GLU A 87 -6.30 -7.37 -15.69
N TYR A 88 -6.14 -6.24 -14.99
CA TYR A 88 -5.32 -5.12 -15.47
C TYR A 88 -3.92 -5.08 -14.87
N SER A 89 -3.66 -5.81 -13.79
CA SER A 89 -2.43 -5.64 -13.02
C SER A 89 -1.91 -6.94 -12.42
N ARG A 90 -0.62 -7.19 -12.65
CA ARG A 90 0.19 -8.17 -11.93
C ARG A 90 1.13 -7.45 -10.98
N VAL A 91 1.39 -8.06 -9.82
CA VAL A 91 2.17 -7.44 -8.76
C VAL A 91 3.39 -8.28 -8.43
N PRO A 92 4.60 -7.69 -8.47
CA PRO A 92 5.79 -8.33 -7.93
C PRO A 92 5.74 -8.35 -6.40
N ALA A 93 6.12 -9.48 -5.82
CA ALA A 93 6.08 -9.68 -4.37
C ALA A 93 7.22 -10.58 -3.89
N TYR A 94 7.53 -10.49 -2.60
CA TYR A 94 8.28 -11.51 -1.88
C TYR A 94 7.32 -12.36 -1.07
N LEU A 95 7.41 -13.68 -1.23
CA LEU A 95 6.72 -14.67 -0.43
C LEU A 95 7.77 -15.46 0.37
N LEU A 96 7.68 -15.35 1.68
CA LEU A 96 8.57 -16.08 2.59
C LEU A 96 7.79 -17.21 3.25
N VAL A 97 8.30 -18.43 3.16
CA VAL A 97 7.63 -19.64 3.67
C VAL A 97 8.56 -20.35 4.65
N PRO A 98 8.18 -20.49 5.93
CA PRO A 98 8.98 -21.22 6.91
C PRO A 98 9.22 -22.68 6.49
N ASP A 99 10.36 -23.22 6.87
CA ASP A 99 10.64 -24.65 6.72
C ASP A 99 9.70 -25.48 7.59
N GLY A 100 9.36 -26.69 7.14
CA GLY A 100 8.52 -27.64 7.86
C GLY A 100 7.11 -27.77 7.28
N ASN A 101 6.24 -28.38 8.07
CA ASN A 101 4.87 -28.67 7.67
C ASN A 101 3.89 -27.71 8.36
N GLY A 102 3.12 -26.96 7.55
CA GLY A 102 2.05 -26.07 8.04
C GLY A 102 0.90 -26.81 8.75
N PRO A 103 -0.18 -26.12 9.04
CA PRO A 103 -0.41 -24.73 8.65
C PRO A 103 0.40 -23.71 9.47
N PHE A 104 0.85 -22.64 8.83
CA PHE A 104 1.54 -21.54 9.47
C PHE A 104 0.62 -20.30 9.56
N PRO A 105 0.75 -19.47 10.59
CA PRO A 105 0.15 -18.15 10.56
C PRO A 105 0.75 -17.33 9.42
N ALA A 106 -0.05 -16.45 8.82
CA ALA A 106 0.36 -15.67 7.67
C ALA A 106 0.20 -14.17 7.90
N VAL A 107 1.10 -13.38 7.32
CA VAL A 107 1.12 -11.92 7.43
C VAL A 107 1.31 -11.29 6.05
N LEU A 108 0.39 -10.38 5.69
CA LEU A 108 0.58 -9.47 4.57
C LEU A 108 1.28 -8.20 5.08
N LEU A 109 2.41 -7.86 4.49
CA LEU A 109 3.15 -6.63 4.81
C LEU A 109 2.88 -5.57 3.77
N LEU A 110 2.38 -4.43 4.24
CA LEU A 110 2.17 -3.21 3.47
C LEU A 110 3.28 -2.23 3.83
N HIS A 111 4.14 -1.91 2.87
CA HIS A 111 5.28 -1.03 3.12
C HIS A 111 4.87 0.42 3.36
N ASP A 112 5.72 1.18 4.03
CA ASP A 112 5.51 2.60 4.28
C ASP A 112 5.59 3.46 3.01
N HIS A 113 4.98 4.65 3.06
CA HIS A 113 5.09 5.65 2.00
C HIS A 113 6.53 6.20 1.91
N GLY A 114 7.06 6.70 3.02
CA GLY A 114 8.41 7.23 3.21
C GLY A 114 8.86 8.33 2.24
N ALA A 115 8.01 8.75 1.29
CA ALA A 115 8.40 9.55 0.13
C ALA A 115 9.60 8.96 -0.63
N HIS A 116 9.83 7.65 -0.49
CA HIS A 116 10.93 6.89 -1.06
C HIS A 116 10.37 5.85 -2.01
N PHE A 117 10.44 6.13 -3.32
CA PHE A 117 9.69 5.42 -4.35
C PHE A 117 10.51 4.38 -5.11
N SER A 118 11.84 4.40 -4.97
CA SER A 118 12.76 3.48 -5.64
C SER A 118 12.59 2.03 -5.21
N ILE A 119 12.14 1.82 -3.98
CA ILE A 119 11.87 0.53 -3.38
C ILE A 119 10.48 0.50 -2.72
N GLY A 120 9.85 -0.66 -2.71
CA GLY A 120 8.55 -0.91 -2.08
C GLY A 120 8.64 -2.09 -1.12
N LYS A 121 8.39 -3.31 -1.60
CA LYS A 121 8.52 -4.56 -0.83
C LYS A 121 9.91 -4.78 -0.25
N GLU A 122 10.94 -4.21 -0.85
CA GLU A 122 12.32 -4.24 -0.40
C GLU A 122 12.53 -3.48 0.93
N LYS A 123 11.59 -2.63 1.35
CA LYS A 123 11.57 -2.04 2.68
C LYS A 123 11.22 -3.04 3.78
N MET A 124 10.49 -4.09 3.41
CA MET A 124 9.94 -5.08 4.33
C MET A 124 10.70 -6.40 4.34
N VAL A 125 11.27 -6.79 3.18
CA VAL A 125 11.99 -8.04 2.98
C VAL A 125 13.34 -7.74 2.36
N ARG A 126 14.42 -8.34 2.88
CA ARG A 126 15.74 -8.17 2.30
C ARG A 126 15.76 -8.69 0.87
N PRO A 127 16.04 -7.84 -0.11
CA PRO A 127 15.99 -8.26 -1.50
C PRO A 127 17.12 -9.22 -1.88
N PHE A 128 16.87 -10.05 -2.89
CA PHE A 128 17.81 -10.95 -3.51
C PHE A 128 17.59 -11.00 -5.02
N GLY A 129 18.62 -11.40 -5.79
CA GLY A 129 18.55 -11.41 -7.24
C GLY A 129 18.28 -10.04 -7.85
N VAL A 130 18.75 -8.97 -7.18
CA VAL A 130 18.56 -7.57 -7.59
C VAL A 130 19.90 -6.88 -7.83
N GLU A 131 19.87 -5.74 -8.50
CA GLU A 131 21.04 -4.88 -8.66
C GLU A 131 21.59 -4.43 -7.29
N ALA A 132 22.91 -4.28 -7.21
CA ALA A 132 23.59 -3.87 -5.97
C ALA A 132 23.08 -2.53 -5.41
N SER A 133 22.64 -1.61 -6.27
CA SER A 133 22.04 -0.32 -5.90
C SER A 133 20.70 -0.48 -5.17
N VAL A 134 19.87 -1.44 -5.57
CA VAL A 134 18.59 -1.73 -4.92
C VAL A 134 18.84 -2.32 -3.53
N LEU A 135 19.79 -3.25 -3.41
CA LEU A 135 20.17 -3.81 -2.11
C LEU A 135 20.70 -2.74 -1.16
N ALA A 136 21.58 -1.87 -1.65
CA ALA A 136 22.15 -0.78 -0.85
C ALA A 136 21.07 0.22 -0.39
N ASP A 137 20.10 0.53 -1.26
CA ASP A 137 18.97 1.39 -0.94
C ASP A 137 18.06 0.77 0.13
N ALA A 138 17.78 -0.54 0.01
CA ALA A 138 16.99 -1.27 1.00
C ALA A 138 17.70 -1.36 2.36
N ASP A 139 19.01 -1.67 2.38
CA ASP A 139 19.80 -1.74 3.60
C ASP A 139 19.87 -0.37 4.31
N ASP A 140 20.05 0.73 3.55
CA ASP A 140 20.03 2.11 4.08
C ASP A 140 18.63 2.45 4.69
N TRP A 141 17.56 2.06 4.02
CA TRP A 141 16.21 2.27 4.52
C TRP A 141 15.92 1.47 5.79
N ALA A 142 16.33 0.19 5.83
CA ALA A 142 16.23 -0.64 7.02
C ALA A 142 17.01 -0.05 8.21
N GLU A 143 18.21 0.49 7.96
CA GLU A 143 18.99 1.15 9.00
C GLU A 143 18.30 2.40 9.54
N LYS A 144 17.74 3.24 8.67
CA LYS A 144 17.10 4.50 9.05
C LYS A 144 15.76 4.35 9.74
N CYS A 145 14.95 3.38 9.31
CA CYS A 145 13.54 3.31 9.66
C CYS A 145 13.16 2.08 10.49
N TYR A 146 13.96 1.00 10.45
CA TYR A 146 13.60 -0.31 11.00
C TYR A 146 14.70 -0.94 11.87
N ASP A 147 15.57 -0.12 12.46
CA ASP A 147 16.64 -0.59 13.36
C ASP A 147 17.54 -1.68 12.74
N LYS A 148 17.86 -1.55 11.46
CA LYS A 148 18.67 -2.48 10.66
C LYS A 148 18.01 -3.86 10.45
N GLN A 149 16.70 -3.96 10.64
CA GLN A 149 15.98 -5.20 10.50
C GLN A 149 15.01 -5.17 9.32
N TYR A 150 14.86 -6.30 8.68
CA TYR A 150 13.77 -6.54 7.73
C TYR A 150 12.64 -7.27 8.45
N VAL A 151 11.51 -6.59 8.62
CA VAL A 151 10.36 -7.11 9.39
C VAL A 151 9.85 -8.44 8.83
N GLY A 152 9.83 -8.59 7.50
CA GLY A 152 9.40 -9.82 6.85
C GLY A 152 10.31 -10.99 7.14
N ASP A 153 11.63 -10.80 7.06
CA ASP A 153 12.62 -11.82 7.37
C ASP A 153 12.56 -12.24 8.84
N TYR A 154 12.38 -11.26 9.71
CA TYR A 154 12.20 -11.53 11.14
C TYR A 154 10.97 -12.42 11.40
N LEU A 155 9.81 -12.06 10.83
CA LEU A 155 8.59 -12.84 10.99
C LEU A 155 8.69 -14.24 10.39
N ALA A 156 9.29 -14.38 9.20
CA ALA A 156 9.48 -15.68 8.56
C ALA A 156 10.37 -16.60 9.39
N SER A 157 11.46 -16.07 9.96
CA SER A 157 12.33 -16.85 10.89
C SER A 157 11.64 -17.26 12.19
N HIS A 158 10.49 -16.63 12.50
CA HIS A 158 9.65 -16.97 13.66
C HIS A 158 8.39 -17.76 13.30
N GLY A 159 8.35 -18.36 12.11
CA GLY A 159 7.31 -19.32 11.73
C GLY A 159 6.06 -18.69 11.06
N TYR A 160 6.16 -17.49 10.53
CA TYR A 160 5.08 -16.87 9.77
C TYR A 160 5.33 -16.99 8.26
N VAL A 161 4.30 -17.33 7.50
CA VAL A 161 4.31 -17.06 6.06
C VAL A 161 4.14 -15.58 5.87
N VAL A 162 5.01 -14.96 5.06
CA VAL A 162 5.01 -13.51 4.82
C VAL A 162 4.81 -13.25 3.35
N LEU A 163 3.89 -12.34 3.01
CA LEU A 163 3.74 -11.76 1.68
C LEU A 163 4.01 -10.26 1.77
N ALA A 164 4.99 -9.77 1.02
CA ALA A 164 5.27 -8.34 0.88
C ALA A 164 5.11 -7.93 -0.59
N VAL A 165 4.27 -6.94 -0.85
CA VAL A 165 3.91 -6.47 -2.20
C VAL A 165 4.36 -5.04 -2.43
N ASP A 166 4.62 -4.68 -3.70
CA ASP A 166 4.79 -3.29 -4.10
C ASP A 166 3.44 -2.60 -4.24
N ALA A 167 3.25 -1.51 -3.54
CA ALA A 167 2.13 -0.61 -3.82
C ALA A 167 2.31 0.06 -5.19
N LEU A 168 1.20 0.44 -5.82
CA LEU A 168 1.22 1.14 -7.11
C LEU A 168 2.07 2.41 -7.02
N PHE A 169 3.07 2.54 -7.89
CA PHE A 169 4.10 3.56 -8.01
C PHE A 169 5.32 3.42 -7.10
N TRP A 170 5.48 2.33 -6.39
CA TRP A 170 6.73 2.01 -5.69
C TRP A 170 7.46 0.84 -6.34
N GLY A 171 8.77 0.81 -6.16
CA GLY A 171 9.62 -0.28 -6.58
C GLY A 171 9.45 -0.64 -8.04
N GLU A 172 9.27 -1.91 -8.34
CA GLU A 172 9.09 -2.43 -9.70
C GLU A 172 7.75 -2.02 -10.33
N ARG A 173 6.81 -1.47 -9.57
CA ARG A 173 5.57 -0.87 -10.08
C ARG A 173 5.70 0.64 -10.31
N GLY A 174 6.89 1.18 -10.20
CA GLY A 174 7.22 2.56 -10.53
C GLY A 174 7.30 2.81 -12.03
N ARG A 175 7.75 4.00 -12.39
CA ARG A 175 8.04 4.39 -13.78
C ARG A 175 9.51 4.18 -14.09
N LYS A 176 9.86 3.90 -15.36
CA LYS A 176 11.25 3.76 -15.79
C LYS A 176 12.11 4.99 -15.46
N GLU A 177 11.52 6.17 -15.55
CA GLU A 177 12.17 7.45 -15.24
C GLU A 177 12.22 7.74 -13.74
N GLY A 178 11.77 6.80 -12.91
CA GLY A 178 11.59 6.97 -11.49
C GLY A 178 10.27 7.69 -11.15
N VAL A 179 9.86 7.57 -9.91
CA VAL A 179 8.71 8.28 -9.35
C VAL A 179 9.21 9.30 -8.35
N ARG A 180 8.77 10.55 -8.52
CA ARG A 180 9.00 11.63 -7.56
C ARG A 180 7.66 12.11 -7.01
N TYR A 181 7.70 12.90 -5.98
CA TYR A 181 6.51 13.40 -5.30
C TYR A 181 5.56 14.14 -6.25
N ASP A 182 6.09 14.99 -7.12
CA ASP A 182 5.32 15.74 -8.11
C ASP A 182 4.65 14.84 -9.16
N SER A 183 5.34 13.82 -9.65
CA SER A 183 4.77 12.85 -10.60
C SER A 183 3.68 11.98 -9.95
N GLN A 184 3.82 11.64 -8.68
CA GLN A 184 2.80 10.94 -7.92
C GLN A 184 1.53 11.80 -7.77
N GLN A 185 1.69 13.09 -7.46
CA GLN A 185 0.58 14.03 -7.37
C GLN A 185 -0.17 14.15 -8.71
N ALA A 186 0.53 14.25 -9.82
CA ALA A 186 -0.06 14.32 -11.15
C ALA A 186 -0.86 13.04 -11.49
N LEU A 187 -0.33 11.87 -11.18
CA LEU A 187 -1.02 10.60 -11.41
C LEU A 187 -2.29 10.48 -10.55
N ALA A 188 -2.21 10.83 -9.27
CA ALA A 188 -3.37 10.84 -8.38
C ALA A 188 -4.46 11.80 -8.88
N ALA A 189 -4.08 13.00 -9.35
CA ALA A 189 -5.01 13.98 -9.92
C ALA A 189 -5.68 13.45 -11.21
N ASN A 190 -4.92 12.80 -12.09
CA ASN A 190 -5.45 12.21 -13.32
C ASN A 190 -6.45 11.08 -13.01
N MET A 191 -6.18 10.26 -12.01
CA MET A 191 -7.11 9.20 -11.57
C MET A 191 -8.43 9.80 -11.05
N LEU A 192 -8.36 10.86 -10.27
CA LEU A 192 -9.56 11.56 -9.79
C LEU A 192 -10.40 12.11 -10.94
N GLN A 193 -9.78 12.63 -12.00
CA GLN A 193 -10.50 13.08 -13.21
C GLN A 193 -11.22 11.94 -13.93
N MET A 194 -10.69 10.72 -13.85
CA MET A 194 -11.36 9.53 -14.38
C MET A 194 -12.42 8.95 -13.44
N GLY A 195 -12.69 9.62 -12.32
CA GLY A 195 -13.59 9.12 -11.30
C GLY A 195 -12.99 7.98 -10.46
N MET A 196 -11.67 7.88 -10.36
CA MET A 196 -10.97 6.84 -9.61
C MET A 196 -10.11 7.46 -8.51
N SER A 197 -9.89 6.71 -7.44
CA SER A 197 -8.97 7.08 -6.37
C SER A 197 -7.75 6.18 -6.41
N TRP A 198 -6.55 6.78 -6.45
CA TRP A 198 -5.30 6.03 -6.34
C TRP A 198 -5.22 5.22 -5.03
N GLY A 199 -5.63 5.82 -3.90
CA GLY A 199 -5.68 5.10 -2.62
C GLY A 199 -6.66 3.92 -2.65
N ALA A 200 -7.80 4.05 -3.34
CA ALA A 200 -8.74 2.93 -3.51
C ALA A 200 -8.16 1.81 -4.36
N LEU A 201 -7.42 2.11 -5.43
CA LEU A 201 -6.75 1.09 -6.24
C LEU A 201 -5.71 0.31 -5.44
N ILE A 202 -4.89 1.01 -4.63
CA ILE A 202 -3.94 0.34 -3.72
C ILE A 202 -4.70 -0.57 -2.74
N ALA A 203 -5.77 -0.08 -2.13
CA ALA A 203 -6.54 -0.88 -1.18
C ALA A 203 -7.19 -2.12 -1.83
N TRP A 204 -7.65 -2.03 -3.09
CA TRP A 204 -8.13 -3.19 -3.82
C TRP A 204 -7.02 -4.19 -4.12
N ASP A 205 -5.83 -3.74 -4.49
CA ASP A 205 -4.65 -4.59 -4.68
C ASP A 205 -4.27 -5.31 -3.37
N ASP A 206 -4.34 -4.61 -2.24
CA ASP A 206 -4.05 -5.17 -0.91
C ASP A 206 -5.10 -6.22 -0.50
N ILE A 207 -6.38 -5.97 -0.76
CA ILE A 207 -7.46 -6.94 -0.52
C ILE A 207 -7.21 -8.22 -1.35
N ARG A 208 -6.88 -8.08 -2.63
CA ARG A 208 -6.57 -9.22 -3.49
C ARG A 208 -5.31 -9.95 -3.05
N SER A 209 -4.30 -9.22 -2.57
CA SER A 209 -3.08 -9.82 -2.00
C SER A 209 -3.37 -10.62 -0.73
N ALA A 210 -4.27 -10.14 0.12
CA ALA A 210 -4.73 -10.89 1.30
C ALA A 210 -5.49 -12.17 0.91
N GLU A 211 -6.36 -12.10 -0.10
CA GLU A 211 -7.07 -13.27 -0.65
C GLU A 211 -6.10 -14.29 -1.27
N PHE A 212 -5.10 -13.81 -2.01
CA PHE A 212 -4.02 -14.67 -2.52
C PHE A 212 -3.28 -15.39 -1.39
N LEU A 213 -2.83 -14.65 -0.39
CA LEU A 213 -2.13 -15.22 0.76
C LEU A 213 -2.98 -16.25 1.50
N ALA A 214 -4.29 -16.01 1.63
CA ALA A 214 -5.22 -16.94 2.27
C ALA A 214 -5.51 -18.18 1.41
N SER A 215 -5.15 -18.19 0.14
CA SER A 215 -5.35 -19.32 -0.78
C SER A 215 -4.16 -20.28 -0.85
N LEU A 216 -3.04 -19.93 -0.22
CA LEU A 216 -1.83 -20.75 -0.18
C LEU A 216 -1.91 -21.83 0.92
#